data_7714bf8f1e1638cccec873b0a9fd1d41
#
_entry.id   7714bf8f1e1638cccec873b0a9fd1d41
#
_cell.length_a   1.000
_cell.length_b   1.000
_cell.length_c   1.000
_cell.angle_alpha   90.00
_cell.angle_beta   90.00
_cell.angle_gamma   90.00
#
_symmetry.space_group_name_H-M   'P 1'
#
loop_
_entity.id
_entity.type
_entity.pdbx_description
1 polymer ?
#
loop_
_entity_poly.entity_id
_entity_poly.type
_entity_poly.pdbx_seq_one_letter_code
_entity_poly.pdbx_strand_id
1 'polypeptide(L)'
;KLLLIITAIGLTPIALSYGAAPSASLPYLFGFGVESLNLTHIFRAVMGLYLALVAFWIAGALSSSLTIPALWSLVVFMFGLAAGRALSLLLDGVPHWLLIVYLGLELAFGLVGLRLLRSAPPAATAPPTSGPPPWPPMAWWTSRRPRVGRGAAAR
;
A
#
# COMPACT_ATOMS: atom_id res chain seq x y z
N LYS A 1 12.67 9.02 -1.67
CA LYS A 1 11.72 10.00 -2.22
C LYS A 1 11.74 10.00 -3.74
N LEU A 2 12.91 10.10 -4.39
CA LEU A 2 13.01 10.13 -5.87
C LEU A 2 12.37 8.90 -6.52
N LEU A 3 12.62 7.69 -5.99
CA LEU A 3 11.99 6.46 -6.50
C LEU A 3 10.46 6.56 -6.51
N LEU A 4 9.84 7.04 -5.42
CA LEU A 4 8.38 7.21 -5.32
C LEU A 4 7.83 8.14 -6.41
N ILE A 5 8.53 9.25 -6.69
CA ILE A 5 8.14 10.20 -7.74
C ILE A 5 8.26 9.56 -9.12
N ILE A 6 9.40 8.92 -9.42
CA ILE A 6 9.62 8.28 -10.73
C ILE A 6 8.56 7.20 -10.97
N THR A 7 8.28 6.36 -9.96
CA THR A 7 7.27 5.31 -10.09
C THR A 7 5.86 5.88 -10.22
N ALA A 8 5.53 6.96 -9.49
CA ALA A 8 4.25 7.64 -9.61
C ALA A 8 4.05 8.22 -11.04
N ILE A 9 5.08 8.87 -11.59
CA ILE A 9 5.04 9.39 -12.96
C ILE A 9 4.89 8.25 -13.97
N GLY A 10 5.64 7.16 -13.81
CA GLY A 10 5.58 6.01 -14.72
C GLY A 10 4.26 5.23 -14.64
N LEU A 11 3.68 5.09 -13.45
CA LEU A 11 2.41 4.36 -13.27
C LEU A 11 1.19 5.16 -13.75
N THR A 12 1.23 6.48 -13.73
CA THR A 12 0.10 7.33 -14.13
C THR A 12 -0.39 7.06 -15.56
N PRO A 13 0.45 7.07 -16.61
CA PRO A 13 -0.01 6.77 -17.97
C PRO A 13 -0.51 5.33 -18.12
N ILE A 14 0.08 4.38 -17.41
CA ILE A 14 -0.39 2.98 -17.39
C ILE A 14 -1.79 2.92 -16.78
N ALA A 15 -2.00 3.58 -15.63
CA ALA A 15 -3.32 3.64 -14.99
C ALA A 15 -4.38 4.23 -15.93
N LEU A 16 -4.09 5.36 -16.54
CA LEU A 16 -5.00 6.03 -17.46
C LEU A 16 -5.30 5.17 -18.70
N SER A 17 -4.30 4.46 -19.22
CA SER A 17 -4.50 3.57 -20.36
C SER A 17 -5.48 2.43 -20.08
N TYR A 18 -5.58 1.98 -18.82
CA TYR A 18 -6.51 0.91 -18.44
C TYR A 18 -7.96 1.38 -18.32
N GLY A 19 -8.21 2.60 -17.81
CA GLY A 19 -9.56 2.95 -17.39
C GLY A 19 -10.15 4.23 -17.97
N ALA A 20 -9.37 5.15 -18.53
CA ALA A 20 -9.90 6.39 -19.11
C ALA A 20 -10.77 6.11 -20.35
N ALA A 21 -10.26 5.29 -21.26
CA ALA A 21 -10.97 4.86 -22.47
C ALA A 21 -10.63 3.40 -22.81
N PRO A 22 -11.07 2.38 -21.99
CA PRO A 22 -10.62 1.00 -22.13
C PRO A 22 -10.87 0.40 -23.51
N SER A 23 -12.01 0.71 -24.12
CA SER A 23 -12.38 0.23 -25.47
C SER A 23 -11.49 0.76 -26.60
N ALA A 24 -10.80 1.88 -26.38
CA ALA A 24 -9.87 2.44 -27.35
C ALA A 24 -8.41 2.08 -27.03
N SER A 25 -7.99 2.19 -25.75
CA SER A 25 -6.60 2.03 -25.34
C SER A 25 -6.14 0.58 -25.29
N LEU A 26 -6.97 -0.33 -24.80
CA LEU A 26 -6.55 -1.72 -24.60
C LEU A 26 -6.37 -2.50 -25.91
N PRO A 27 -7.25 -2.36 -26.93
CA PRO A 27 -7.00 -2.95 -28.25
C PRO A 27 -5.71 -2.43 -28.88
N TYR A 28 -5.42 -1.13 -28.75
CA TYR A 28 -4.21 -0.52 -29.30
C TYR A 28 -2.94 -1.01 -28.62
N LEU A 29 -2.96 -1.14 -27.27
CA LEU A 29 -1.77 -1.50 -26.48
C LEU A 29 -1.53 -3.00 -26.42
N PHE A 30 -2.59 -3.81 -26.33
CA PHE A 30 -2.49 -5.23 -26.04
C PHE A 30 -3.16 -6.15 -27.07
N GLY A 31 -3.85 -5.59 -28.06
CA GLY A 31 -4.45 -6.36 -29.14
C GLY A 31 -5.77 -7.09 -28.77
N PHE A 32 -6.39 -6.79 -27.60
CA PHE A 32 -7.68 -7.39 -27.23
C PHE A 32 -8.77 -6.35 -27.03
N GLY A 33 -10.01 -6.69 -27.44
CA GLY A 33 -11.18 -5.82 -27.28
C GLY A 33 -11.80 -5.86 -25.89
N VAL A 34 -12.40 -4.72 -25.49
CA VAL A 34 -13.20 -4.59 -24.27
C VAL A 34 -14.64 -4.31 -24.67
N GLU A 35 -15.39 -5.38 -24.96
CA GLU A 35 -16.75 -5.27 -25.48
C GLU A 35 -17.82 -5.34 -24.38
N SER A 36 -17.48 -5.90 -23.20
CA SER A 36 -18.46 -6.04 -22.12
C SER A 36 -18.41 -4.89 -21.13
N LEU A 37 -19.60 -4.49 -20.65
CA LEU A 37 -19.72 -3.52 -19.57
C LEU A 37 -18.91 -3.93 -18.31
N ASN A 38 -18.92 -5.22 -17.99
CA ASN A 38 -18.19 -5.73 -16.82
C ASN A 38 -16.68 -5.54 -16.94
N LEU A 39 -16.10 -5.80 -18.11
CA LEU A 39 -14.67 -5.54 -18.36
C LEU A 39 -14.34 -4.06 -18.22
N THR A 40 -15.19 -3.18 -18.75
CA THR A 40 -15.02 -1.73 -18.59
C THR A 40 -15.01 -1.32 -17.11
N HIS A 41 -15.91 -1.87 -16.30
CA HIS A 41 -15.94 -1.62 -14.85
C HIS A 41 -14.68 -2.12 -14.16
N ILE A 42 -14.21 -3.32 -14.48
CA ILE A 42 -12.98 -3.90 -13.91
C ILE A 42 -11.78 -3.00 -14.23
N PHE A 43 -11.59 -2.62 -15.48
CA PHE A 43 -10.45 -1.79 -15.86
C PHE A 43 -10.49 -0.37 -15.26
N ARG A 44 -11.68 0.22 -15.10
CA ARG A 44 -11.84 1.49 -14.37
C ARG A 44 -11.52 1.35 -12.88
N ALA A 45 -11.89 0.25 -12.25
CA ALA A 45 -11.53 -0.03 -10.87
C ALA A 45 -10.01 -0.21 -10.71
N VAL A 46 -9.35 -0.91 -11.65
CA VAL A 46 -7.88 -1.02 -11.69
C VAL A 46 -7.21 0.33 -11.87
N MET A 47 -7.72 1.19 -12.76
CA MET A 47 -7.25 2.58 -12.89
C MET A 47 -7.35 3.32 -11.56
N GLY A 48 -8.51 3.25 -10.90
CA GLY A 48 -8.73 3.91 -9.61
C GLY A 48 -7.75 3.44 -8.53
N LEU A 49 -7.50 2.13 -8.44
CA LEU A 49 -6.53 1.54 -7.54
C LEU A 49 -5.11 2.06 -7.81
N TYR A 50 -4.70 2.10 -9.08
CA TYR A 50 -3.36 2.58 -9.47
C TYR A 50 -3.19 4.07 -9.18
N LEU A 51 -4.20 4.90 -9.48
CA LEU A 51 -4.16 6.33 -9.17
C LEU A 51 -4.15 6.61 -7.67
N ALA A 52 -4.82 5.79 -6.86
CA ALA A 52 -4.76 5.89 -5.40
C ALA A 52 -3.34 5.60 -4.88
N LEU A 53 -2.66 4.59 -5.43
CA LEU A 53 -1.26 4.30 -5.11
C LEU A 53 -0.32 5.43 -5.57
N VAL A 54 -0.53 5.98 -6.77
CA VAL A 54 0.20 7.16 -7.26
C VAL A 54 0.07 8.32 -6.28
N ALA A 55 -1.14 8.64 -5.84
CA ALA A 55 -1.39 9.70 -4.86
C ALA A 55 -0.69 9.42 -3.53
N PHE A 56 -0.72 8.18 -3.06
CA PHE A 56 -0.04 7.77 -1.84
C PHE A 56 1.48 7.87 -1.95
N TRP A 57 2.06 7.49 -3.09
CA TRP A 57 3.51 7.62 -3.32
C TRP A 57 3.96 9.07 -3.43
N ILE A 58 3.16 9.94 -4.05
CA ILE A 58 3.40 11.38 -4.04
C ILE A 58 3.36 11.92 -2.62
N ALA A 59 2.35 11.59 -1.82
CA ALA A 59 2.28 11.96 -0.42
C ALA A 59 3.50 11.45 0.38
N GLY A 60 3.95 10.22 0.14
CA GLY A 60 5.16 9.64 0.72
C GLY A 60 6.46 10.34 0.31
N ALA A 61 6.52 10.90 -0.91
CA ALA A 61 7.64 11.69 -1.37
C ALA A 61 7.68 13.08 -0.71
N LEU A 62 6.52 13.67 -0.45
CA LEU A 62 6.39 15.00 0.15
C LEU A 62 6.50 14.97 1.69
N SER A 63 6.01 13.94 2.34
CA SER A 63 5.99 13.79 3.80
C SER A 63 7.00 12.76 4.29
N SER A 64 7.91 13.16 5.19
CA SER A 64 8.92 12.25 5.74
C SER A 64 8.32 11.13 6.58
N SER A 65 7.20 11.35 7.26
CA SER A 65 6.49 10.33 8.05
C SER A 65 5.86 9.25 7.17
N LEU A 66 5.48 9.58 5.93
CA LEU A 66 4.87 8.65 4.99
C LEU A 66 5.88 7.97 4.05
N THR A 67 7.15 8.41 4.03
CA THR A 67 8.14 7.88 3.08
C THR A 67 8.34 6.37 3.22
N ILE A 68 8.52 5.87 4.44
CA ILE A 68 8.74 4.42 4.68
C ILE A 68 7.48 3.59 4.38
N PRO A 69 6.28 3.95 4.89
CA PRO A 69 5.04 3.26 4.49
C PRO A 69 4.80 3.25 2.98
N ALA A 70 5.06 4.37 2.29
CA ALA A 70 4.91 4.46 0.84
C ALA A 70 5.92 3.57 0.10
N LEU A 71 7.16 3.48 0.56
CA LEU A 71 8.16 2.55 -0.01
C LEU A 71 7.75 1.09 0.20
N TRP A 72 7.22 0.73 1.38
CA TRP A 72 6.70 -0.62 1.61
C TRP A 72 5.53 -0.94 0.68
N SER A 73 4.58 -0.02 0.52
CA SER A 73 3.45 -0.22 -0.39
C SER A 73 3.92 -0.39 -1.84
N LEU A 74 4.94 0.38 -2.28
CA LEU A 74 5.54 0.24 -3.61
C LEU A 74 6.16 -1.15 -3.80
N VAL A 75 6.97 -1.62 -2.84
CA VAL A 75 7.63 -2.92 -2.92
C VAL A 75 6.61 -4.06 -2.98
N VAL A 76 5.61 -4.04 -2.09
CA VAL A 76 4.55 -5.06 -2.06
C VAL A 76 3.74 -5.05 -3.35
N PHE A 77 3.38 -3.87 -3.86
CA PHE A 77 2.62 -3.73 -5.10
C PHE A 77 3.42 -4.25 -6.31
N MET A 78 4.69 -3.85 -6.45
CA MET A 78 5.53 -4.27 -7.57
C MET A 78 5.77 -5.78 -7.57
N PHE A 79 6.11 -6.38 -6.43
CA PHE A 79 6.30 -7.83 -6.36
C PHE A 79 4.98 -8.60 -6.49
N GLY A 80 3.87 -8.04 -6.02
CA GLY A 80 2.54 -8.64 -6.23
C GLY A 80 2.16 -8.73 -7.70
N LEU A 81 2.37 -7.64 -8.47
CA LEU A 81 2.15 -7.65 -9.92
C LEU A 81 3.11 -8.62 -10.63
N ALA A 82 4.40 -8.57 -10.29
CA ALA A 82 5.39 -9.47 -10.87
C ALA A 82 5.07 -10.95 -10.61
N ALA A 83 4.65 -11.28 -9.39
CA ALA A 83 4.24 -12.64 -9.04
C ALA A 83 3.01 -13.10 -9.83
N GLY A 84 1.98 -12.25 -9.95
CA GLY A 84 0.79 -12.55 -10.76
C GLY A 84 1.13 -12.76 -12.23
N ARG A 85 2.01 -11.92 -12.82
CA ARG A 85 2.48 -12.09 -14.20
C ARG A 85 3.33 -13.35 -14.38
N ALA A 86 4.21 -13.64 -13.44
CA ALA A 86 5.01 -14.86 -13.48
C ALA A 86 4.11 -16.11 -13.41
N LEU A 87 3.09 -16.10 -12.56
CA LEU A 87 2.10 -17.16 -12.50
C LEU A 87 1.35 -17.34 -13.84
N SER A 88 0.90 -16.23 -14.44
CA SER A 88 0.22 -16.26 -15.73
C SER A 88 1.15 -16.77 -16.85
N LEU A 89 2.44 -16.40 -16.84
CA LEU A 89 3.42 -16.96 -17.78
C LEU A 89 3.55 -18.48 -17.67
N LEU A 90 3.43 -19.04 -16.46
CA LEU A 90 3.52 -20.49 -16.23
C LEU A 90 2.25 -21.23 -16.63
N LEU A 91 1.09 -20.62 -16.42
CA LEU A 91 -0.20 -21.30 -16.60
C LEU A 91 -0.83 -21.00 -17.96
N ASP A 92 -0.70 -19.78 -18.47
CA ASP A 92 -1.46 -19.27 -19.62
C ASP A 92 -0.60 -19.09 -20.87
N GLY A 93 0.73 -19.13 -20.71
CA GLY A 93 1.68 -18.94 -21.81
C GLY A 93 2.20 -17.52 -21.96
N VAL A 94 2.84 -17.23 -23.11
CA VAL A 94 3.54 -15.97 -23.34
C VAL A 94 2.58 -14.87 -23.80
N PRO A 95 2.43 -13.77 -23.05
CA PRO A 95 1.54 -12.67 -23.39
C PRO A 95 2.17 -11.71 -24.41
N HIS A 96 1.44 -10.63 -24.73
CA HIS A 96 1.97 -9.52 -25.52
C HIS A 96 3.27 -8.98 -24.93
N TRP A 97 4.25 -8.65 -25.78
CA TRP A 97 5.63 -8.21 -25.39
C TRP A 97 5.65 -7.08 -24.35
N LEU A 98 4.69 -6.15 -24.43
CA LEU A 98 4.60 -5.01 -23.50
C LEU A 98 4.39 -5.47 -22.05
N LEU A 99 3.66 -6.56 -21.84
CA LEU A 99 3.44 -7.14 -20.51
C LEU A 99 4.71 -7.78 -19.94
N ILE A 100 5.60 -8.28 -20.80
CA ILE A 100 6.93 -8.76 -20.39
C ILE A 100 7.82 -7.58 -19.97
N VAL A 101 7.76 -6.47 -20.71
CA VAL A 101 8.47 -5.23 -20.31
C VAL A 101 7.98 -4.74 -18.94
N TYR A 102 6.67 -4.77 -18.69
CA TYR A 102 6.11 -4.40 -17.39
C TYR A 102 6.61 -5.31 -16.27
N LEU A 103 6.67 -6.62 -16.48
CA LEU A 103 7.26 -7.57 -15.52
C LEU A 103 8.71 -7.18 -15.17
N GLY A 104 9.52 -6.85 -16.17
CA GLY A 104 10.90 -6.40 -15.94
C GLY A 104 10.98 -5.11 -15.11
N LEU A 105 10.12 -4.14 -15.40
CA LEU A 105 10.03 -2.89 -14.64
C LEU A 105 9.55 -3.13 -13.20
N GLU A 106 8.55 -3.98 -13.00
CA GLU A 106 8.00 -4.34 -11.70
C GLU A 106 9.10 -4.96 -10.80
N LEU A 107 9.87 -5.90 -11.35
CA LEU A 107 11.00 -6.48 -10.64
C LEU A 107 12.09 -5.44 -10.33
N ALA A 108 12.45 -4.60 -11.29
CA ALA A 108 13.47 -3.57 -11.11
C ALA A 108 13.09 -2.56 -10.02
N PHE A 109 11.89 -1.99 -10.09
CA PHE A 109 11.40 -1.03 -9.09
C PHE A 109 11.19 -1.68 -7.72
N GLY A 110 10.68 -2.91 -7.69
CA GLY A 110 10.54 -3.68 -6.45
C GLY A 110 11.88 -3.91 -5.75
N LEU A 111 12.91 -4.34 -6.50
CA LEU A 111 14.25 -4.59 -5.96
C LEU A 111 14.94 -3.30 -5.49
N VAL A 112 14.82 -2.20 -6.24
CA VAL A 112 15.36 -0.90 -5.84
C VAL A 112 14.67 -0.41 -4.58
N GLY A 113 13.33 -0.51 -4.50
CA GLY A 113 12.55 -0.17 -3.31
C GLY A 113 12.99 -0.97 -2.09
N LEU A 114 13.15 -2.29 -2.25
CA LEU A 114 13.60 -3.18 -1.18
C LEU A 114 15.02 -2.83 -0.69
N ARG A 115 15.94 -2.50 -1.61
CA ARG A 115 17.28 -2.03 -1.23
C ARG A 115 17.23 -0.75 -0.42
N LEU A 116 16.40 0.23 -0.83
CA LEU A 116 16.25 1.49 -0.10
C LEU A 116 15.67 1.29 1.30
N LEU A 117 14.70 0.38 1.46
CA LEU A 117 14.15 0.03 2.77
C LEU A 117 15.19 -0.61 3.69
N ARG A 118 16.04 -1.50 3.16
CA ARG A 118 17.11 -2.15 3.93
C ARG A 118 18.24 -1.18 4.32
N SER A 119 18.45 -0.14 3.55
CA SER A 119 19.45 0.90 3.81
C SER A 119 18.92 2.03 4.69
N ALA A 120 17.62 2.04 5.02
CA ALA A 120 17.05 3.04 5.91
C ALA A 120 17.58 2.81 7.35
N PRO A 121 18.06 3.85 8.05
CA PRO A 121 18.47 3.71 9.44
C PRO A 121 17.27 3.22 10.27
N PRO A 122 17.52 2.37 11.30
CA PRO A 122 16.47 1.97 12.23
C PRO A 122 15.76 3.22 12.77
N ALA A 123 14.43 3.15 12.87
CA ALA A 123 13.69 4.23 13.53
C ALA A 123 14.35 4.48 14.90
N ALA A 124 14.75 5.72 15.16
CA ALA A 124 15.32 6.08 16.45
C ALA A 124 14.28 5.66 17.51
N THR A 125 14.63 4.66 18.31
CA THR A 125 13.83 4.30 19.48
C THR A 125 13.77 5.55 20.32
N ALA A 126 12.56 6.10 20.52
CA ALA A 126 12.40 7.20 21.45
C ALA A 126 13.09 6.82 22.77
N PRO A 127 13.91 7.68 23.35
CA PRO A 127 14.52 7.38 24.66
C PRO A 127 13.39 6.99 25.60
N PRO A 128 13.61 5.97 26.45
CA PRO A 128 12.60 5.60 27.44
C PRO A 128 12.22 6.87 28.20
N THR A 129 10.95 7.22 28.16
CA THR A 129 10.46 8.35 28.93
C THR A 129 10.74 8.05 30.39
N SER A 130 11.72 8.73 30.96
CA SER A 130 12.15 8.56 32.38
C SER A 130 11.13 9.14 33.37
N GLY A 131 9.95 9.48 32.90
CA GLY A 131 8.82 9.94 33.69
C GLY A 131 7.77 8.86 33.89
N PRO A 132 6.98 8.96 34.98
CA PRO A 132 5.81 8.10 35.13
C PRO A 132 4.90 8.25 33.91
N PRO A 133 4.19 7.18 33.48
CA PRO A 133 3.32 7.24 32.30
C PRO A 133 2.30 8.37 32.47
N PRO A 134 1.92 9.06 31.36
CA PRO A 134 0.96 10.17 31.41
C PRO A 134 -0.46 9.74 31.82
N TRP A 135 -0.68 8.45 32.01
CA TRP A 135 -1.93 7.89 32.48
C TRP A 135 -1.97 7.91 34.01
N PRO A 136 -3.03 8.42 34.62
CA PRO A 136 -3.17 8.33 36.07
C PRO A 136 -3.08 6.86 36.48
N PRO A 137 -2.36 6.54 37.60
CA PRO A 137 -2.30 5.17 38.09
C PRO A 137 -3.73 4.65 38.24
N MET A 138 -3.98 3.39 37.87
CA MET A 138 -5.30 2.74 37.97
C MET A 138 -5.87 2.67 39.40
N ALA A 139 -5.27 3.41 40.33
CA ALA A 139 -5.70 3.50 41.72
C ALA A 139 -7.15 3.97 41.92
N TRP A 140 -7.72 4.69 40.94
CA TRP A 140 -9.12 5.12 41.01
C TRP A 140 -10.14 3.98 40.79
N TRP A 141 -9.72 2.82 40.22
CA TRP A 141 -10.57 1.63 40.12
C TRP A 141 -10.67 0.89 41.43
N THR A 142 -9.68 0.98 42.35
CA THR A 142 -9.67 0.27 43.60
C THR A 142 -10.40 0.99 44.75
N SER A 143 -10.72 2.28 44.59
CA SER A 143 -11.38 3.09 45.61
C SER A 143 -12.91 3.00 45.63
N ARG A 144 -13.53 2.33 44.65
CA ARG A 144 -14.98 2.09 44.64
C ARG A 144 -15.35 0.69 45.20
N ARG A 145 -14.82 0.30 46.34
CA ARG A 145 -15.51 -0.76 47.09
C ARG A 145 -16.71 -0.15 47.81
N PRO A 146 -17.94 -0.64 47.60
CA PRO A 146 -19.07 -0.21 48.40
C PRO A 146 -18.74 -0.59 49.85
N ARG A 147 -18.86 0.40 50.73
CA ARG A 147 -18.80 0.16 52.19
C ARG A 147 -20.04 -0.67 52.54
N VAL A 148 -19.81 -1.99 52.69
CA VAL A 148 -20.85 -2.86 53.29
C VAL A 148 -21.04 -2.38 54.72
N GLY A 149 -22.14 -1.68 54.98
CA GLY A 149 -22.54 -1.25 56.29
C GLY A 149 -22.74 -2.49 57.14
N ARG A 150 -21.97 -2.63 58.22
CA ARG A 150 -22.26 -3.55 59.31
C ARG A 150 -23.55 -3.01 59.97
N GLY A 151 -24.66 -3.67 59.68
CA GLY A 151 -25.88 -3.48 60.40
C GLY A 151 -25.62 -3.84 61.84
N ALA A 152 -25.89 -2.87 62.73
CA ALA A 152 -25.86 -3.03 64.16
C ALA A 152 -26.93 -4.07 64.60
N ALA A 153 -26.49 -5.15 65.19
CA ALA A 153 -27.33 -5.95 66.03
C ALA A 153 -27.50 -5.21 67.35
N ALA A 154 -28.72 -4.89 67.69
CA ALA A 154 -29.13 -4.49 69.02
C ALA A 154 -30.61 -4.86 69.26
N ARG A 155 -30.79 -5.84 70.12
CA ARG A 155 -31.87 -6.11 71.09
C ARG A 155 -33.29 -6.29 70.57
#